data_0911c952d08eb3500d4b4e3f63ce4b81
#
_entry.id   0911c952d08eb3500d4b4e3f63ce4b81
#
_cell.length_a   1.000
_cell.length_b   1.000
_cell.length_c   1.000
_cell.angle_alpha   90.00
_cell.angle_beta   90.00
_cell.angle_gamma   90.00
#
_symmetry.space_group_name_H-M   'P 1'
#
loop_
_entity.id
_entity.type
_entity.pdbx_description
1 polymer ?
#
loop_
_entity_poly.entity_id
_entity_poly.type
_entity_poly.pdbx_seq_one_letter_code
_entity_poly.pdbx_strand_id
1 'polypeptide(L)'
;LDKDINKILELITNSFEGSLISIILYGSYGRDEGSFYVSNGDIKVYNDYDILLVVKKKIPSNLLELVKKNLLDCLDIRFIDLSQKPVKKLKYLKPLIFNYDLKYGSSVIWGDLNILKKIPNFSPSQLTLEDAEILYFTRIYTFFGSIDEKGLNEGVCGEKSRFFRNQMAKAILAIVDVMLLQKKSYHTSYNERIRRFKNLYPKENKLIELSDWALREKLSPSDERVKPSKIKIFYNDILNSYHEVMFKALSQYYKKNIKNSDDLRKAISCSKQNFLLLFKTLLIEKNLKGFWRQKNIRLAQSYALEYLLGKENSSYALKTSKLLLMKIDSGLKDKDIH
;
A
#
# COMPACT_ATOMS: atom_id res chain seq x y z
N LEU A 1 15.03 -14.37 10.53
CA LEU A 1 14.31 -13.22 11.08
C LEU A 1 15.09 -12.59 12.24
N ASP A 2 15.41 -13.33 13.32
CA ASP A 2 16.05 -12.78 14.52
C ASP A 2 17.45 -12.18 14.25
N LYS A 3 18.22 -12.80 13.37
CA LYS A 3 19.50 -12.25 12.91
C LYS A 3 19.36 -10.88 12.25
N ASP A 4 18.35 -10.73 11.40
CA ASP A 4 18.10 -9.48 10.69
C ASP A 4 17.61 -8.41 11.66
N ILE A 5 16.69 -8.76 12.56
CA ILE A 5 16.19 -7.84 13.59
C ILE A 5 17.33 -7.35 14.48
N ASN A 6 18.24 -8.22 14.90
CA ASN A 6 19.39 -7.81 15.71
C ASN A 6 20.32 -6.84 14.96
N LYS A 7 20.61 -7.09 13.67
CA LYS A 7 21.38 -6.14 12.83
C LYS A 7 20.67 -4.80 12.66
N ILE A 8 19.34 -4.83 12.44
CA ILE A 8 18.51 -3.63 12.33
C ILE A 8 18.60 -2.81 13.63
N LEU A 9 18.43 -3.46 14.77
CA LEU A 9 18.50 -2.81 16.08
C LEU A 9 19.87 -2.19 16.33
N GLU A 10 20.94 -2.95 16.13
CA GLU A 10 22.31 -2.47 16.31
C GLU A 10 22.60 -1.23 15.47
N LEU A 11 22.31 -1.27 14.18
CA LEU A 11 22.61 -0.17 13.26
C LEU A 11 21.77 1.07 13.55
N ILE A 12 20.47 0.91 13.87
CA ILE A 12 19.58 2.03 14.18
C ILE A 12 19.93 2.66 15.53
N THR A 13 20.17 1.85 16.57
CA THR A 13 20.49 2.38 17.89
C THR A 13 21.82 3.11 17.90
N ASN A 14 22.86 2.56 17.25
CA ASN A 14 24.15 3.23 17.12
C ASN A 14 24.06 4.54 16.32
N SER A 15 23.20 4.60 15.30
CA SER A 15 23.07 5.79 14.45
C SER A 15 22.28 6.93 15.08
N PHE A 16 21.32 6.63 15.95
CA PHE A 16 20.34 7.60 16.47
C PHE A 16 20.25 7.63 17.99
N GLU A 17 21.30 7.20 18.69
CA GLU A 17 21.39 7.24 20.17
C GLU A 17 20.96 8.63 20.69
N GLY A 18 20.21 8.62 21.77
CA GLY A 18 19.69 9.85 22.39
C GLY A 18 18.47 10.48 21.71
N SER A 19 18.22 10.20 20.42
CA SER A 19 17.03 10.67 19.69
C SER A 19 15.87 9.68 19.74
N LEU A 20 16.14 8.38 19.89
CA LEU A 20 15.15 7.33 19.91
C LEU A 20 14.36 7.26 21.22
N ILE A 21 13.12 6.82 21.13
CA ILE A 21 12.28 6.40 22.26
C ILE A 21 11.91 4.94 22.10
N SER A 22 11.51 4.51 20.89
CA SER A 22 11.18 3.12 20.59
C SER A 22 11.38 2.83 19.11
N ILE A 23 11.62 1.57 18.79
CA ILE A 23 11.60 1.00 17.45
C ILE A 23 10.44 0.02 17.38
N ILE A 24 9.57 0.20 16.38
CA ILE A 24 8.38 -0.60 16.18
C ILE A 24 8.52 -1.33 14.85
N LEU A 25 8.41 -2.64 14.88
CA LEU A 25 8.20 -3.48 13.70
C LEU A 25 6.71 -3.52 13.43
N TYR A 26 6.28 -3.02 12.28
CA TYR A 26 4.88 -3.01 11.88
C TYR A 26 4.66 -3.77 10.57
N GLY A 27 3.51 -3.63 9.93
CA GLY A 27 3.22 -4.36 8.70
C GLY A 27 3.05 -5.87 8.92
N SER A 28 3.42 -6.68 7.95
CA SER A 28 3.19 -8.12 8.01
C SER A 28 4.05 -8.82 9.07
N TYR A 29 5.31 -8.43 9.20
CA TYR A 29 6.21 -9.01 10.21
C TYR A 29 5.87 -8.58 11.64
N GLY A 30 5.36 -7.36 11.81
CA GLY A 30 4.90 -6.89 13.12
C GLY A 30 3.67 -7.64 13.65
N ARG A 31 2.93 -8.35 12.76
CA ARG A 31 1.74 -9.15 13.07
C ARG A 31 1.98 -10.65 13.06
N ASP A 32 3.22 -11.09 12.94
CA ASP A 32 3.58 -12.51 12.73
C ASP A 32 2.95 -13.14 11.48
N GLU A 33 2.64 -12.31 10.47
CA GLU A 33 2.11 -12.70 9.15
C GLU A 33 3.08 -12.33 8.04
N GLY A 34 4.39 -12.37 8.31
CA GLY A 34 5.45 -12.14 7.34
C GLY A 34 5.46 -13.20 6.24
N SER A 35 5.90 -12.81 5.04
CA SER A 35 6.03 -13.75 3.91
C SER A 35 7.41 -14.36 3.89
N PHE A 36 7.46 -15.68 3.65
CA PHE A 36 8.70 -16.43 3.52
C PHE A 36 8.67 -17.29 2.25
N TYR A 37 9.84 -17.61 1.74
CA TYR A 37 10.01 -18.58 0.66
C TYR A 37 11.25 -19.42 0.89
N VAL A 38 11.28 -20.62 0.29
CA VAL A 38 12.43 -21.51 0.35
C VAL A 38 13.29 -21.29 -0.89
N SER A 39 14.60 -21.10 -0.68
CA SER A 39 15.58 -21.00 -1.76
C SER A 39 16.84 -21.78 -1.34
N ASN A 40 17.23 -22.77 -2.14
CA ASN A 40 18.38 -23.63 -1.87
C ASN A 40 18.36 -24.31 -0.49
N GLY A 41 17.16 -24.66 0.00
CA GLY A 41 16.97 -25.28 1.31
C GLY A 41 16.86 -24.28 2.49
N ASP A 42 17.14 -23.00 2.25
CA ASP A 42 17.06 -21.95 3.27
C ASP A 42 15.70 -21.23 3.22
N ILE A 43 15.16 -20.90 4.39
CA ILE A 43 13.98 -20.03 4.52
C ILE A 43 14.43 -18.57 4.44
N LYS A 44 13.97 -17.87 3.40
CA LYS A 44 14.26 -16.46 3.17
C LYS A 44 13.04 -15.58 3.39
N VAL A 45 13.27 -14.39 3.90
CA VAL A 45 12.28 -13.32 4.00
C VAL A 45 11.91 -12.84 2.59
N TYR A 46 10.62 -12.71 2.31
CA TYR A 46 10.17 -12.29 0.97
C TYR A 46 9.78 -10.81 0.91
N ASN A 47 9.14 -10.31 1.96
CA ASN A 47 8.71 -8.92 2.03
C ASN A 47 9.76 -8.02 2.69
N ASP A 48 9.53 -6.73 2.52
CA ASP A 48 10.20 -5.64 3.22
C ASP A 48 9.92 -5.67 4.73
N TYR A 49 10.90 -5.21 5.51
CA TYR A 49 10.68 -4.86 6.91
C TYR A 49 10.11 -3.45 6.99
N ASP A 50 8.99 -3.33 7.68
CA ASP A 50 8.33 -2.06 7.97
C ASP A 50 8.77 -1.60 9.39
N ILE A 51 9.62 -0.57 9.47
CA ILE A 51 10.20 -0.07 10.73
C ILE A 51 9.75 1.37 10.98
N LEU A 52 9.14 1.61 12.14
CA LEU A 52 8.81 2.95 12.61
C LEU A 52 9.69 3.34 13.79
N LEU A 53 10.45 4.39 13.62
CA LEU A 53 11.21 5.03 14.70
C LEU A 53 10.31 6.03 15.44
N VAL A 54 10.06 5.79 16.71
CA VAL A 54 9.45 6.80 17.58
C VAL A 54 10.57 7.62 18.19
N VAL A 55 10.55 8.93 17.91
CA VAL A 55 11.67 9.83 18.21
C VAL A 55 11.23 11.00 19.11
N LYS A 56 12.18 11.55 19.88
CA LYS A 56 11.97 12.79 20.66
C LYS A 56 11.77 13.98 19.73
N LYS A 57 12.69 14.13 18.74
CA LYS A 57 12.68 15.14 17.68
C LYS A 57 12.90 14.47 16.33
N LYS A 58 12.42 15.09 15.25
CA LYS A 58 12.57 14.56 13.90
C LYS A 58 14.06 14.48 13.52
N ILE A 59 14.48 13.30 13.07
CA ILE A 59 15.80 13.03 12.50
C ILE A 59 15.86 13.66 11.09
N PRO A 60 16.97 14.29 10.70
CA PRO A 60 17.16 14.77 9.32
C PRO A 60 16.98 13.65 8.29
N SER A 61 16.29 13.96 7.18
CA SER A 61 15.95 12.95 6.17
C SER A 61 17.17 12.31 5.52
N ASN A 62 18.24 13.07 5.31
CA ASN A 62 19.51 12.56 4.75
C ASN A 62 20.16 11.50 5.65
N LEU A 63 20.10 11.67 6.97
CA LEU A 63 20.62 10.67 7.90
C LEU A 63 19.75 9.40 7.92
N LEU A 64 18.43 9.55 7.84
CA LEU A 64 17.53 8.43 7.76
C LEU A 64 17.75 7.60 6.48
N GLU A 65 17.92 8.27 5.33
CA GLU A 65 18.23 7.60 4.06
C GLU A 65 19.62 6.94 4.07
N LEU A 66 20.62 7.52 4.74
CA LEU A 66 21.93 6.91 4.90
C LEU A 66 21.83 5.59 5.69
N VAL A 67 21.12 5.61 6.82
CA VAL A 67 20.91 4.40 7.64
C VAL A 67 20.12 3.35 6.87
N LYS A 68 19.09 3.76 6.12
CA LYS A 68 18.32 2.87 5.25
C LYS A 68 19.22 2.18 4.22
N LYS A 69 20.12 2.92 3.57
CA LYS A 69 21.09 2.36 2.62
C LYS A 69 22.01 1.34 3.31
N ASN A 70 22.59 1.70 4.45
CA ASN A 70 23.48 0.80 5.21
C ASN A 70 22.74 -0.49 5.63
N LEU A 71 21.46 -0.40 6.00
CA LEU A 71 20.63 -1.57 6.30
C LEU A 71 20.45 -2.48 5.08
N LEU A 72 20.19 -1.92 3.89
CA LEU A 72 20.07 -2.68 2.66
C LEU A 72 21.40 -3.35 2.27
N ASP A 73 22.54 -2.70 2.52
CA ASP A 73 23.86 -3.27 2.26
C ASP A 73 24.21 -4.44 3.21
N CYS A 74 23.60 -4.47 4.41
CA CYS A 74 23.86 -5.49 5.44
C CYS A 74 22.86 -6.66 5.43
N LEU A 75 21.69 -6.48 4.84
CA LEU A 75 20.59 -7.44 4.85
C LEU A 75 20.37 -8.02 3.44
N ASP A 76 20.05 -9.31 3.36
CA ASP A 76 19.67 -9.95 2.08
C ASP A 76 18.20 -9.65 1.75
N ILE A 77 17.85 -8.36 1.65
CA ILE A 77 16.51 -7.86 1.33
C ILE A 77 16.59 -6.76 0.27
N ARG A 78 15.52 -6.61 -0.50
CA ARG A 78 15.47 -5.60 -1.58
C ARG A 78 15.02 -4.23 -1.14
N PHE A 79 14.22 -4.19 -0.11
CA PHE A 79 13.60 -2.96 0.36
C PHE A 79 13.37 -3.00 1.88
N ILE A 80 13.48 -1.84 2.52
CA ILE A 80 13.10 -1.62 3.90
C ILE A 80 12.32 -0.30 4.00
N ASP A 81 11.14 -0.33 4.61
CA ASP A 81 10.41 0.90 4.94
C ASP A 81 10.88 1.39 6.30
N LEU A 82 11.77 2.38 6.30
CA LEU A 82 12.25 3.04 7.50
C LEU A 82 11.62 4.41 7.62
N SER A 83 10.66 4.53 8.52
CA SER A 83 9.91 5.75 8.76
C SER A 83 10.12 6.28 10.18
N GLN A 84 9.75 7.54 10.43
CA GLN A 84 9.88 8.13 11.77
C GLN A 84 8.66 8.95 12.17
N LYS A 85 8.38 8.97 13.47
CA LYS A 85 7.29 9.78 14.02
C LYS A 85 7.67 10.35 15.40
N PRO A 86 7.61 11.67 15.60
CA PRO A 86 7.79 12.28 16.93
C PRO A 86 6.73 11.76 17.90
N VAL A 87 7.15 11.38 19.11
CA VAL A 87 6.27 10.80 20.14
C VAL A 87 5.05 11.66 20.42
N LYS A 88 5.21 12.99 20.42
CA LYS A 88 4.11 13.95 20.67
C LYS A 88 3.00 13.86 19.62
N LYS A 89 3.28 13.30 18.42
CA LYS A 89 2.30 13.14 17.34
C LYS A 89 1.47 11.88 17.43
N LEU A 90 1.88 10.88 18.22
CA LEU A 90 1.15 9.61 18.34
C LEU A 90 -0.28 9.80 18.83
N LYS A 91 -0.51 10.68 19.79
CA LYS A 91 -1.83 10.95 20.36
C LYS A 91 -2.83 11.64 19.40
N TYR A 92 -2.36 12.12 18.25
CA TYR A 92 -3.19 12.79 17.25
C TYR A 92 -3.43 11.92 16.00
N LEU A 93 -3.06 10.65 16.05
CA LEU A 93 -3.32 9.73 14.95
C LEU A 93 -4.83 9.54 14.76
N LYS A 94 -5.27 9.56 13.50
CA LYS A 94 -6.66 9.35 13.12
C LYS A 94 -6.98 7.85 12.99
N PRO A 95 -8.26 7.44 13.06
CA PRO A 95 -8.69 6.06 12.85
C PRO A 95 -8.65 5.69 11.35
N LEU A 96 -7.45 5.47 10.85
CA LEU A 96 -7.16 4.92 9.52
C LEU A 96 -6.60 3.51 9.66
N ILE A 97 -6.73 2.67 8.62
CA ILE A 97 -6.19 1.30 8.59
C ILE A 97 -4.75 1.26 9.07
N PHE A 98 -3.88 2.11 8.51
CA PHE A 98 -2.47 2.16 8.91
C PHE A 98 -2.27 2.38 10.41
N ASN A 99 -3.00 3.32 11.01
CA ASN A 99 -2.86 3.65 12.41
C ASN A 99 -3.51 2.59 13.33
N TYR A 100 -4.58 1.96 12.84
CA TYR A 100 -5.22 0.82 13.50
C TYR A 100 -4.27 -0.37 13.54
N ASP A 101 -3.68 -0.73 12.39
CA ASP A 101 -2.71 -1.82 12.28
C ASP A 101 -1.44 -1.52 13.10
N LEU A 102 -0.96 -0.27 13.10
CA LEU A 102 0.16 0.14 13.93
C LEU A 102 -0.12 -0.06 15.41
N LYS A 103 -1.33 0.23 15.88
CA LYS A 103 -1.68 0.10 17.29
C LYS A 103 -1.88 -1.34 17.73
N TYR A 104 -2.57 -2.14 16.92
CA TYR A 104 -3.07 -3.46 17.32
C TYR A 104 -2.36 -4.64 16.64
N GLY A 105 -1.54 -4.36 15.63
CA GLY A 105 -0.87 -5.36 14.82
C GLY A 105 0.62 -5.01 14.58
N SER A 106 1.30 -4.46 15.57
CA SER A 106 2.74 -4.21 15.50
C SER A 106 3.41 -4.62 16.81
N SER A 107 4.73 -4.84 16.76
CA SER A 107 5.56 -5.25 17.86
C SER A 107 6.60 -4.20 18.18
N VAL A 108 6.74 -3.81 19.46
CA VAL A 108 7.82 -2.95 19.91
C VAL A 108 9.06 -3.81 20.09
N ILE A 109 10.07 -3.60 19.25
CA ILE A 109 11.30 -4.42 19.25
C ILE A 109 12.45 -3.78 20.02
N TRP A 110 12.31 -2.49 20.42
CA TRP A 110 13.27 -1.79 21.26
C TRP A 110 12.67 -0.56 21.94
N GLY A 111 13.14 -0.23 23.15
CA GLY A 111 12.81 1.00 23.88
C GLY A 111 11.56 0.89 24.77
N ASP A 112 10.71 1.93 24.83
CA ASP A 112 9.49 1.97 25.65
C ASP A 112 8.43 1.00 25.11
N LEU A 113 8.28 -0.15 25.75
CA LEU A 113 7.31 -1.20 25.39
C LEU A 113 5.84 -0.70 25.47
N ASN A 114 5.58 0.37 26.19
CA ASN A 114 4.25 0.95 26.33
C ASN A 114 3.95 2.04 25.29
N ILE A 115 4.86 2.28 24.36
CA ILE A 115 4.76 3.37 23.40
C ILE A 115 3.45 3.36 22.58
N LEU A 116 2.96 2.16 22.23
CA LEU A 116 1.70 1.98 21.48
C LEU A 116 0.48 2.42 22.27
N LYS A 117 0.54 2.49 23.61
CA LYS A 117 -0.54 3.03 24.45
C LYS A 117 -0.74 4.53 24.24
N LYS A 118 0.26 5.26 23.70
CA LYS A 118 0.14 6.68 23.37
C LYS A 118 -0.69 6.93 22.10
N ILE A 119 -0.96 5.91 21.30
CA ILE A 119 -1.88 5.96 20.17
C ILE A 119 -3.30 5.84 20.70
N PRO A 120 -4.28 6.68 20.24
CA PRO A 120 -5.67 6.58 20.66
C PRO A 120 -6.24 5.18 20.43
N ASN A 121 -7.21 4.78 21.25
CA ASN A 121 -7.95 3.55 21.00
C ASN A 121 -8.88 3.74 19.81
N PHE A 122 -8.83 2.82 18.87
CA PHE A 122 -9.70 2.79 17.70
C PHE A 122 -10.54 1.52 17.72
N SER A 123 -11.82 1.64 17.38
CA SER A 123 -12.64 0.48 17.03
C SER A 123 -12.72 0.34 15.50
N PRO A 124 -12.98 -0.85 14.96
CA PRO A 124 -13.20 -1.03 13.52
C PRO A 124 -14.33 -0.15 12.96
N SER A 125 -15.31 0.20 13.81
CA SER A 125 -16.45 1.05 13.42
C SER A 125 -16.07 2.52 13.20
N GLN A 126 -14.92 2.96 13.73
CA GLN A 126 -14.41 4.33 13.56
C GLN A 126 -13.56 4.48 12.29
N LEU A 127 -13.11 3.37 11.69
CA LEU A 127 -12.39 3.41 10.43
C LEU A 127 -13.29 3.93 9.32
N THR A 128 -12.75 4.79 8.47
CA THR A 128 -13.53 5.52 7.46
C THR A 128 -13.19 5.04 6.05
N LEU A 129 -14.08 5.34 5.10
CA LEU A 129 -13.80 5.08 3.67
C LEU A 129 -12.75 6.03 3.05
N GLU A 130 -12.12 6.91 3.85
CA GLU A 130 -10.89 7.61 3.43
C GLU A 130 -9.80 6.60 3.05
N ASP A 131 -9.73 5.47 3.78
CA ASP A 131 -8.82 4.38 3.45
C ASP A 131 -9.10 3.73 2.09
N ALA A 132 -10.35 3.72 1.61
CA ALA A 132 -10.66 3.23 0.27
C ALA A 132 -10.01 4.09 -0.83
N GLU A 133 -9.94 5.42 -0.65
CA GLU A 133 -9.20 6.30 -1.56
C GLU A 133 -7.70 6.01 -1.52
N ILE A 134 -7.13 5.89 -0.33
CA ILE A 134 -5.71 5.59 -0.13
C ILE A 134 -5.37 4.25 -0.79
N LEU A 135 -6.16 3.21 -0.54
CA LEU A 135 -5.98 1.88 -1.12
C LEU A 135 -6.12 1.91 -2.65
N TYR A 136 -7.13 2.62 -3.18
CA TYR A 136 -7.31 2.75 -4.62
C TYR A 136 -6.05 3.27 -5.30
N PHE A 137 -5.53 4.41 -4.87
CA PHE A 137 -4.35 4.99 -5.50
C PHE A 137 -3.06 4.20 -5.23
N THR A 138 -2.90 3.62 -4.05
CA THR A 138 -1.71 2.83 -3.73
C THR A 138 -1.68 1.52 -4.53
N ARG A 139 -2.82 0.86 -4.74
CA ARG A 139 -2.87 -0.43 -5.43
C ARG A 139 -2.89 -0.30 -6.96
N ILE A 140 -3.11 0.88 -7.52
CA ILE A 140 -2.90 1.09 -8.96
C ILE A 140 -1.47 0.72 -9.37
N TYR A 141 -0.45 1.08 -8.59
CA TYR A 141 0.94 0.68 -8.83
C TYR A 141 1.13 -0.83 -8.86
N THR A 142 0.34 -1.57 -8.08
CA THR A 142 0.35 -3.03 -8.05
C THR A 142 0.05 -3.61 -9.43
N PHE A 143 -0.89 -3.03 -10.17
CA PHE A 143 -1.22 -3.46 -11.52
C PHE A 143 -0.16 -3.06 -12.54
N PHE A 144 0.32 -1.81 -12.51
CA PHE A 144 1.31 -1.33 -13.46
C PHE A 144 2.69 -1.97 -13.27
N GLY A 145 3.11 -2.19 -12.04
CA GLY A 145 4.43 -2.73 -11.71
C GLY A 145 4.50 -4.25 -11.63
N SER A 146 3.36 -4.95 -11.74
CA SER A 146 3.34 -6.40 -11.48
C SER A 146 3.87 -7.26 -12.62
N ILE A 147 3.80 -6.78 -13.86
CA ILE A 147 4.15 -7.53 -15.06
C ILE A 147 4.56 -6.59 -16.19
N ASP A 148 5.62 -6.96 -16.91
CA ASP A 148 6.07 -6.28 -18.11
C ASP A 148 5.43 -6.89 -19.38
N GLU A 149 5.64 -6.26 -20.55
CA GLU A 149 5.12 -6.74 -21.84
C GLU A 149 5.63 -8.14 -22.17
N LYS A 150 6.89 -8.44 -21.85
CA LYS A 150 7.46 -9.78 -22.03
C LYS A 150 6.71 -10.81 -21.20
N GLY A 151 6.45 -10.52 -19.93
CA GLY A 151 5.66 -11.39 -19.06
C GLY A 151 4.24 -11.63 -19.56
N LEU A 152 3.58 -10.60 -20.13
CA LEU A 152 2.26 -10.74 -20.73
C LEU A 152 2.24 -11.68 -21.94
N ASN A 153 3.33 -11.72 -22.73
CA ASN A 153 3.43 -12.51 -23.96
C ASN A 153 4.01 -13.91 -23.74
N GLU A 154 5.00 -14.06 -22.85
CA GLU A 154 5.73 -15.30 -22.63
C GLU A 154 5.34 -16.03 -21.34
N GLY A 155 4.62 -15.36 -20.44
CA GLY A 155 4.36 -15.81 -19.08
C GLY A 155 5.48 -15.43 -18.13
N VAL A 156 5.30 -15.76 -16.85
CA VAL A 156 6.29 -15.50 -15.79
C VAL A 156 6.62 -16.78 -15.03
N CYS A 157 7.85 -16.90 -14.56
CA CYS A 157 8.33 -18.01 -13.73
C CYS A 157 9.32 -17.51 -12.68
N GLY A 158 9.62 -18.35 -11.69
CA GLY A 158 10.59 -18.06 -10.66
C GLY A 158 10.22 -16.76 -9.91
N GLU A 159 11.19 -15.91 -9.72
CA GLU A 159 11.00 -14.69 -8.95
C GLU A 159 9.99 -13.69 -9.58
N LYS A 160 9.94 -13.60 -10.92
CA LYS A 160 8.92 -12.77 -11.59
C LYS A 160 7.50 -13.30 -11.32
N SER A 161 7.32 -14.62 -11.26
CA SER A 161 6.04 -15.23 -10.89
C SER A 161 5.68 -14.92 -9.44
N ARG A 162 6.63 -15.09 -8.53
CA ARG A 162 6.45 -14.79 -7.10
C ARG A 162 6.07 -13.33 -6.89
N PHE A 163 6.73 -12.40 -7.58
CA PHE A 163 6.41 -10.98 -7.53
C PHE A 163 5.01 -10.69 -8.07
N PHE A 164 4.67 -11.18 -9.26
CA PHE A 164 3.35 -11.01 -9.87
C PHE A 164 2.24 -11.52 -8.94
N ARG A 165 2.36 -12.74 -8.43
CA ARG A 165 1.37 -13.35 -7.52
C ARG A 165 1.19 -12.54 -6.24
N ASN A 166 2.28 -12.11 -5.62
CA ASN A 166 2.22 -11.29 -4.41
C ASN A 166 1.57 -9.93 -4.66
N GLN A 167 1.83 -9.29 -5.82
CA GLN A 167 1.18 -8.03 -6.17
C GLN A 167 -0.32 -8.21 -6.42
N MET A 168 -0.73 -9.26 -7.12
CA MET A 168 -2.15 -9.57 -7.32
C MET A 168 -2.85 -9.91 -5.99
N ALA A 169 -2.18 -10.64 -5.11
CA ALA A 169 -2.68 -10.90 -3.76
C ALA A 169 -2.91 -9.60 -2.97
N LYS A 170 -1.99 -8.64 -3.03
CA LYS A 170 -2.17 -7.31 -2.41
C LYS A 170 -3.39 -6.56 -2.97
N ALA A 171 -3.68 -6.68 -4.26
CA ALA A 171 -4.85 -6.05 -4.87
C ALA A 171 -6.17 -6.69 -4.38
N ILE A 172 -6.22 -8.02 -4.31
CA ILE A 172 -7.40 -8.74 -3.82
C ILE A 172 -7.62 -8.44 -2.32
N LEU A 173 -6.56 -8.45 -1.51
CA LEU A 173 -6.68 -8.10 -0.09
C LEU A 173 -7.19 -6.68 0.11
N ALA A 174 -6.81 -5.72 -0.76
CA ALA A 174 -7.37 -4.37 -0.72
C ALA A 174 -8.86 -4.32 -1.04
N ILE A 175 -9.36 -5.18 -1.96
CA ILE A 175 -10.80 -5.35 -2.21
C ILE A 175 -11.50 -5.81 -0.94
N VAL A 176 -10.97 -6.85 -0.30
CA VAL A 176 -11.51 -7.39 0.97
C VAL A 176 -11.51 -6.33 2.06
N ASP A 177 -10.41 -5.59 2.21
CA ASP A 177 -10.28 -4.54 3.22
C ASP A 177 -11.36 -3.46 3.05
N VAL A 178 -11.59 -3.00 1.81
CA VAL A 178 -12.63 -2.00 1.53
C VAL A 178 -14.04 -2.54 1.81
N MET A 179 -14.31 -3.78 1.45
CA MET A 179 -15.61 -4.42 1.75
C MET A 179 -15.83 -4.56 3.27
N LEU A 180 -14.78 -4.90 4.03
CA LEU A 180 -14.84 -4.95 5.49
C LEU A 180 -15.01 -3.56 6.12
N LEU A 181 -14.39 -2.52 5.56
CA LEU A 181 -14.62 -1.13 6.00
C LEU A 181 -16.08 -0.72 5.83
N GLN A 182 -16.70 -1.05 4.70
CA GLN A 182 -18.13 -0.78 4.47
C GLN A 182 -19.03 -1.45 5.52
N LYS A 183 -18.62 -2.60 6.06
CA LYS A 183 -19.30 -3.33 7.14
C LYS A 183 -18.77 -3.04 8.54
N LYS A 184 -17.84 -2.10 8.68
CA LYS A 184 -17.23 -1.75 9.99
C LYS A 184 -16.61 -2.94 10.72
N SER A 185 -16.09 -3.90 9.97
CA SER A 185 -15.63 -5.22 10.44
C SER A 185 -14.15 -5.49 10.15
N TYR A 186 -13.37 -4.45 9.87
CA TYR A 186 -11.93 -4.57 9.62
C TYR A 186 -11.18 -5.23 10.79
N HIS A 187 -10.08 -5.92 10.51
CA HIS A 187 -9.19 -6.52 11.50
C HIS A 187 -7.73 -6.45 11.05
N THR A 188 -6.77 -6.49 11.98
CA THR A 188 -5.33 -6.44 11.66
C THR A 188 -4.84 -7.70 10.95
N SER A 189 -5.21 -8.89 11.41
CA SER A 189 -4.80 -10.18 10.85
C SER A 189 -5.46 -10.46 9.50
N TYR A 190 -4.67 -10.91 8.51
CA TYR A 190 -5.17 -11.33 7.20
C TYR A 190 -6.12 -12.52 7.30
N ASN A 191 -5.79 -13.52 8.12
CA ASN A 191 -6.64 -14.69 8.33
C ASN A 191 -8.02 -14.28 8.84
N GLU A 192 -8.06 -13.39 9.82
CA GLU A 192 -9.31 -12.92 10.41
C GLU A 192 -10.11 -12.04 9.42
N ARG A 193 -9.44 -11.21 8.58
CA ARG A 193 -10.10 -10.46 7.50
C ARG A 193 -10.82 -11.40 6.55
N ILE A 194 -10.15 -12.45 6.07
CA ILE A 194 -10.73 -13.40 5.13
C ILE A 194 -11.88 -14.16 5.78
N ARG A 195 -11.75 -14.60 7.03
CA ARG A 195 -12.83 -15.26 7.78
C ARG A 195 -14.07 -14.35 7.90
N ARG A 196 -13.89 -13.09 8.27
CA ARG A 196 -14.98 -12.11 8.38
C ARG A 196 -15.61 -11.81 7.03
N PHE A 197 -14.79 -11.66 5.99
CA PHE A 197 -15.26 -11.44 4.63
C PHE A 197 -16.19 -12.54 4.16
N LYS A 198 -15.81 -13.82 4.30
CA LYS A 198 -16.63 -14.97 3.94
C LYS A 198 -17.98 -14.99 4.68
N ASN A 199 -17.95 -14.67 5.95
CA ASN A 199 -19.17 -14.64 6.77
C ASN A 199 -20.13 -13.50 6.36
N LEU A 200 -19.59 -12.34 6.02
CA LEU A 200 -20.38 -11.15 5.67
C LEU A 200 -20.85 -11.13 4.21
N TYR A 201 -20.16 -11.86 3.34
CA TYR A 201 -20.40 -11.89 1.90
C TYR A 201 -20.44 -13.32 1.35
N PRO A 202 -21.30 -14.22 1.90
CA PRO A 202 -21.28 -15.65 1.54
C PRO A 202 -21.70 -15.94 0.10
N LYS A 203 -22.25 -14.94 -0.61
CA LYS A 203 -22.68 -15.08 -2.03
C LYS A 203 -21.60 -14.66 -3.03
N GLU A 204 -20.49 -14.08 -2.57
CA GLU A 204 -19.40 -13.60 -3.42
C GLU A 204 -18.39 -14.71 -3.72
N ASN A 205 -18.87 -15.83 -4.29
CA ASN A 205 -18.09 -17.06 -4.49
C ASN A 205 -16.73 -16.79 -5.16
N LYS A 206 -16.71 -16.02 -6.25
CA LYS A 206 -15.47 -15.69 -6.99
C LYS A 206 -14.47 -14.91 -6.11
N LEU A 207 -14.93 -13.91 -5.37
CA LEU A 207 -14.08 -13.13 -4.47
C LEU A 207 -13.62 -13.95 -3.27
N ILE A 208 -14.42 -14.90 -2.79
CA ILE A 208 -14.05 -15.84 -1.74
C ILE A 208 -12.87 -16.70 -2.20
N GLU A 209 -12.97 -17.33 -3.38
CA GLU A 209 -11.88 -18.13 -3.96
C GLU A 209 -10.61 -17.31 -4.17
N LEU A 210 -10.76 -16.10 -4.74
CA LEU A 210 -9.64 -15.17 -4.93
C LEU A 210 -9.03 -14.75 -3.60
N SER A 211 -9.82 -14.53 -2.55
CA SER A 211 -9.33 -14.12 -1.25
C SER A 211 -8.53 -15.24 -0.54
N ASP A 212 -8.95 -16.50 -0.69
CA ASP A 212 -8.19 -17.64 -0.19
C ASP A 212 -6.88 -17.83 -0.95
N TRP A 213 -6.91 -17.67 -2.26
CA TRP A 213 -5.70 -17.65 -3.06
C TRP A 213 -4.77 -16.50 -2.65
N ALA A 214 -5.30 -15.30 -2.48
CA ALA A 214 -4.53 -14.14 -2.09
C ALA A 214 -3.88 -14.29 -0.71
N LEU A 215 -4.57 -14.90 0.24
CA LEU A 215 -4.01 -15.18 1.56
C LEU A 215 -2.79 -16.10 1.45
N ARG A 216 -2.88 -17.20 0.69
CA ARG A 216 -1.76 -18.13 0.48
C ARG A 216 -0.57 -17.41 -0.19
N GLU A 217 -0.81 -16.69 -1.31
CA GLU A 217 0.24 -15.99 -2.03
C GLU A 217 0.83 -14.80 -1.27
N LYS A 218 0.09 -14.24 -0.30
CA LYS A 218 0.60 -13.20 0.59
C LYS A 218 1.54 -13.77 1.63
N LEU A 219 1.25 -14.93 2.17
CA LEU A 219 2.04 -15.57 3.24
C LEU A 219 3.20 -16.41 2.68
N SER A 220 2.98 -17.09 1.56
CA SER A 220 3.97 -17.97 0.91
C SER A 220 3.81 -17.89 -0.61
N PRO A 221 4.36 -16.85 -1.25
CA PRO A 221 4.20 -16.64 -2.69
C PRO A 221 4.92 -17.71 -3.49
N SER A 222 4.17 -18.38 -4.40
CA SER A 222 4.68 -19.43 -5.27
C SER A 222 5.50 -18.84 -6.44
N ASP A 223 6.53 -19.56 -6.84
CA ASP A 223 7.36 -19.24 -8.03
C ASP A 223 7.01 -20.10 -9.26
N GLU A 224 5.97 -20.92 -9.17
CA GLU A 224 5.46 -21.71 -10.28
C GLU A 224 5.16 -20.86 -11.51
N ARG A 225 5.45 -21.44 -12.69
CA ARG A 225 5.18 -20.77 -13.96
C ARG A 225 3.70 -20.40 -14.13
N VAL A 226 3.43 -19.16 -14.48
CA VAL A 226 2.10 -18.68 -14.89
C VAL A 226 2.11 -18.44 -16.40
N LYS A 227 1.25 -19.17 -17.13
CA LYS A 227 1.12 -19.07 -18.59
C LYS A 227 0.47 -17.73 -19.00
N PRO A 228 0.79 -17.16 -20.18
CA PRO A 228 0.22 -15.89 -20.66
C PRO A 228 -1.30 -15.83 -20.64
N SER A 229 -1.96 -16.91 -21.08
CA SER A 229 -3.43 -16.98 -21.08
C SER A 229 -4.03 -16.86 -19.68
N LYS A 230 -3.42 -17.52 -18.69
CA LYS A 230 -3.87 -17.44 -17.29
C LYS A 230 -3.59 -16.05 -16.70
N ILE A 231 -2.45 -15.42 -17.03
CA ILE A 231 -2.14 -14.06 -16.58
C ILE A 231 -3.20 -13.08 -17.05
N LYS A 232 -3.54 -13.08 -18.34
CA LYS A 232 -4.51 -12.13 -18.92
C LYS A 232 -5.90 -12.27 -18.29
N ILE A 233 -6.40 -13.49 -18.15
CA ILE A 233 -7.71 -13.76 -17.54
C ILE A 233 -7.71 -13.31 -16.08
N PHE A 234 -6.75 -13.78 -15.31
CA PHE A 234 -6.64 -13.51 -13.88
C PHE A 234 -6.45 -12.02 -13.58
N TYR A 235 -5.59 -11.36 -14.36
CA TYR A 235 -5.34 -9.93 -14.26
C TYR A 235 -6.63 -9.12 -14.50
N ASN A 236 -7.35 -9.42 -15.59
CA ASN A 236 -8.60 -8.74 -15.93
C ASN A 236 -9.69 -8.99 -14.87
N ASP A 237 -9.81 -10.19 -14.35
CA ASP A 237 -10.78 -10.55 -13.32
C ASP A 237 -10.57 -9.75 -12.03
N ILE A 238 -9.31 -9.66 -11.60
CA ILE A 238 -8.96 -8.89 -10.41
C ILE A 238 -9.20 -7.41 -10.65
N LEU A 239 -8.79 -6.88 -11.80
CA LEU A 239 -8.91 -5.49 -12.14
C LEU A 239 -10.37 -5.03 -12.22
N ASN A 240 -11.25 -5.85 -12.82
CA ASN A 240 -12.67 -5.57 -12.87
C ASN A 240 -13.31 -5.55 -11.47
N SER A 241 -13.04 -6.57 -10.66
CA SER A 241 -13.52 -6.61 -9.26
C SER A 241 -13.00 -5.44 -8.43
N TYR A 242 -11.73 -5.07 -8.65
CA TYR A 242 -11.10 -3.93 -7.98
C TYR A 242 -11.83 -2.61 -8.32
N HIS A 243 -12.08 -2.33 -9.59
CA HIS A 243 -12.80 -1.13 -10.02
C HIS A 243 -14.23 -1.09 -9.46
N GLU A 244 -14.95 -2.19 -9.56
CA GLU A 244 -16.33 -2.27 -9.08
C GLU A 244 -16.42 -1.93 -7.59
N VAL A 245 -15.63 -2.61 -6.77
CA VAL A 245 -15.66 -2.42 -5.32
C VAL A 245 -15.15 -1.03 -4.93
N MET A 246 -14.04 -0.58 -5.53
CA MET A 246 -13.44 0.70 -5.19
C MET A 246 -14.34 1.87 -5.60
N PHE A 247 -14.92 1.88 -6.79
CA PHE A 247 -15.83 2.95 -7.21
C PHE A 247 -17.11 2.99 -6.39
N LYS A 248 -17.64 1.83 -5.98
CA LYS A 248 -18.77 1.77 -5.06
C LYS A 248 -18.43 2.39 -3.70
N ALA A 249 -17.27 2.07 -3.13
CA ALA A 249 -16.82 2.64 -1.87
C ALA A 249 -16.53 4.15 -1.98
N LEU A 250 -15.88 4.58 -3.06
CA LEU A 250 -15.60 5.99 -3.32
C LEU A 250 -16.88 6.79 -3.59
N SER A 251 -17.90 6.18 -4.20
CA SER A 251 -19.23 6.79 -4.35
C SER A 251 -19.86 7.10 -2.98
N GLN A 252 -19.75 6.17 -2.03
CA GLN A 252 -20.22 6.37 -0.65
C GLN A 252 -19.40 7.45 0.08
N TYR A 253 -18.08 7.41 -0.08
CA TYR A 253 -17.17 8.35 0.56
C TYR A 253 -17.39 9.79 0.11
N TYR A 254 -17.48 10.02 -1.20
CA TYR A 254 -17.71 11.34 -1.79
C TYR A 254 -19.18 11.74 -1.84
N LYS A 255 -20.11 10.84 -1.53
CA LYS A 255 -21.57 11.01 -1.69
C LYS A 255 -21.93 11.43 -3.13
N LYS A 256 -21.31 10.81 -4.10
CA LYS A 256 -21.47 11.05 -5.54
C LYS A 256 -21.50 9.73 -6.29
N ASN A 257 -22.19 9.68 -7.42
CA ASN A 257 -22.19 8.50 -8.28
C ASN A 257 -20.88 8.47 -9.08
N ILE A 258 -19.97 7.56 -8.75
CA ILE A 258 -18.68 7.39 -9.40
C ILE A 258 -18.69 6.05 -10.14
N LYS A 259 -18.69 6.12 -11.48
CA LYS A 259 -18.68 4.96 -12.36
C LYS A 259 -17.39 4.80 -13.16
N ASN A 260 -16.60 5.86 -13.24
CA ASN A 260 -15.37 5.93 -14.01
C ASN A 260 -14.40 6.98 -13.42
N SER A 261 -13.23 7.08 -14.03
CA SER A 261 -12.20 8.02 -13.57
C SER A 261 -12.56 9.49 -13.73
N ASP A 262 -13.42 9.84 -14.71
CA ASP A 262 -13.92 11.21 -14.86
C ASP A 262 -14.84 11.62 -13.72
N ASP A 263 -15.75 10.74 -13.32
CA ASP A 263 -16.61 10.96 -12.16
C ASP A 263 -15.77 11.08 -10.87
N LEU A 264 -14.75 10.22 -10.73
CA LEU A 264 -13.82 10.28 -9.60
C LEU A 264 -13.06 11.62 -9.59
N ARG A 265 -12.57 12.08 -10.73
CA ARG A 265 -11.91 13.38 -10.88
C ARG A 265 -12.79 14.53 -10.42
N LYS A 266 -14.04 14.55 -10.89
CA LYS A 266 -15.04 15.55 -10.50
C LYS A 266 -15.31 15.50 -8.98
N ALA A 267 -15.45 14.30 -8.42
CA ALA A 267 -15.67 14.10 -6.99
C ALA A 267 -14.50 14.64 -6.15
N ILE A 268 -13.25 14.28 -6.48
CA ILE A 268 -12.04 14.76 -5.82
C ILE A 268 -11.91 16.29 -5.92
N SER A 269 -12.15 16.86 -7.10
CA SER A 269 -12.00 18.31 -7.34
C SER A 269 -12.94 19.14 -6.49
N CYS A 270 -14.14 18.64 -6.21
CA CYS A 270 -15.17 19.32 -5.43
C CYS A 270 -15.15 18.93 -3.94
N SER A 271 -14.18 18.15 -3.48
CA SER A 271 -14.16 17.66 -2.09
C SER A 271 -13.61 18.72 -1.13
N LYS A 272 -14.18 18.78 0.09
CA LYS A 272 -13.66 19.64 1.18
C LYS A 272 -12.21 19.30 1.53
N GLN A 273 -11.81 18.04 1.40
CA GLN A 273 -10.45 17.59 1.67
C GLN A 273 -9.43 18.15 0.66
N ASN A 274 -9.83 18.26 -0.62
CA ASN A 274 -9.02 18.89 -1.63
C ASN A 274 -8.78 20.37 -1.30
N PHE A 275 -9.79 21.06 -0.82
CA PHE A 275 -9.69 22.45 -0.38
C PHE A 275 -8.79 22.59 0.85
N LEU A 276 -8.95 21.73 1.86
CA LEU A 276 -8.09 21.73 3.05
C LEU A 276 -6.63 21.38 2.72
N LEU A 277 -6.40 20.45 1.80
CA LEU A 277 -5.06 20.10 1.35
C LEU A 277 -4.43 21.26 0.58
N LEU A 278 -5.19 21.91 -0.29
CA LEU A 278 -4.77 23.12 -1.01
C LEU A 278 -4.35 24.21 -0.02
N PHE A 279 -5.20 24.51 0.95
CA PHE A 279 -4.95 25.52 1.96
C PHE A 279 -3.74 25.20 2.84
N LYS A 280 -3.58 23.94 3.22
CA LYS A 280 -2.41 23.46 3.97
C LYS A 280 -1.12 23.57 3.16
N THR A 281 -1.15 23.21 1.88
CA THR A 281 0.01 23.30 1.00
C THR A 281 0.41 24.76 0.78
N LEU A 282 -0.55 25.66 0.61
CA LEU A 282 -0.31 27.10 0.53
C LEU A 282 0.35 27.66 1.80
N LEU A 283 -0.14 27.28 2.97
CA LEU A 283 0.37 27.78 4.25
C LEU A 283 1.75 27.22 4.61
N ILE A 284 2.00 25.93 4.35
CA ILE A 284 3.21 25.24 4.81
C ILE A 284 4.32 25.34 3.75
N GLU A 285 4.00 25.07 2.50
CA GLU A 285 4.99 24.96 1.42
C GLU A 285 5.14 26.27 0.65
N LYS A 286 4.25 27.25 0.87
CA LYS A 286 4.18 28.52 0.13
C LYS A 286 4.23 28.30 -1.40
N ASN A 287 3.87 27.10 -1.85
CA ASN A 287 4.01 26.66 -3.22
C ASN A 287 2.87 25.67 -3.58
N LEU A 288 2.16 25.98 -4.65
CA LEU A 288 1.09 25.13 -5.20
C LEU A 288 1.58 23.97 -6.07
N LYS A 289 2.87 23.99 -6.47
CA LYS A 289 3.41 22.97 -7.41
C LYS A 289 3.29 21.55 -6.85
N GLY A 290 3.61 21.33 -5.57
CA GLY A 290 3.51 20.02 -4.94
C GLY A 290 2.09 19.46 -4.91
N PHE A 291 1.10 20.31 -4.60
CA PHE A 291 -0.31 19.95 -4.62
C PHE A 291 -0.79 19.50 -6.01
N TRP A 292 -0.52 20.32 -7.02
CA TRP A 292 -0.90 20.01 -8.41
C TRP A 292 -0.20 18.77 -8.93
N ARG A 293 1.05 18.56 -8.56
CA ARG A 293 1.82 17.37 -8.92
C ARG A 293 1.17 16.11 -8.39
N GLN A 294 0.92 16.01 -7.09
CA GLN A 294 0.29 14.82 -6.49
C GLN A 294 -1.10 14.54 -7.04
N LYS A 295 -1.91 15.58 -7.22
CA LYS A 295 -3.25 15.46 -7.81
C LYS A 295 -3.18 14.92 -9.23
N ASN A 296 -2.28 15.43 -10.06
CA ASN A 296 -2.15 15.01 -11.46
C ASN A 296 -1.63 13.58 -11.58
N ILE A 297 -0.68 13.16 -10.72
CA ILE A 297 -0.21 11.77 -10.67
C ILE A 297 -1.38 10.82 -10.40
N ARG A 298 -2.15 11.06 -9.35
CA ARG A 298 -3.30 10.21 -8.98
C ARG A 298 -4.33 10.11 -10.11
N LEU A 299 -4.64 11.23 -10.75
CA LEU A 299 -5.58 11.24 -11.87
C LEU A 299 -5.02 10.53 -13.10
N ALA A 300 -3.73 10.72 -13.43
CA ALA A 300 -3.07 10.00 -14.51
C ALA A 300 -3.14 8.49 -14.30
N GLN A 301 -2.92 8.02 -13.07
CA GLN A 301 -3.00 6.62 -12.71
C GLN A 301 -4.41 6.05 -12.88
N SER A 302 -5.45 6.79 -12.48
CA SER A 302 -6.83 6.32 -12.66
C SER A 302 -7.20 6.17 -14.13
N TYR A 303 -6.78 7.09 -15.00
CA TYR A 303 -7.00 6.98 -16.45
C TYR A 303 -6.20 5.82 -17.08
N ALA A 304 -4.96 5.64 -16.64
CA ALA A 304 -4.15 4.52 -17.12
C ALA A 304 -4.77 3.16 -16.74
N LEU A 305 -5.39 3.07 -15.56
CA LEU A 305 -6.11 1.86 -15.14
C LEU A 305 -7.34 1.59 -16.01
N GLU A 306 -8.10 2.62 -16.40
CA GLU A 306 -9.22 2.47 -17.35
C GLU A 306 -8.77 2.00 -18.73
N TYR A 307 -7.62 2.48 -19.19
CA TYR A 307 -7.02 2.00 -20.43
C TYR A 307 -6.72 0.50 -20.36
N LEU A 308 -6.14 0.01 -19.23
CA LEU A 308 -5.87 -1.40 -19.04
C LEU A 308 -7.14 -2.27 -19.04
N LEU A 309 -8.28 -1.73 -18.64
CA LEU A 309 -9.56 -2.43 -18.66
C LEU A 309 -10.17 -2.56 -20.05
N GLY A 310 -9.58 -1.96 -21.09
CA GLY A 310 -10.11 -2.03 -22.47
C GLY A 310 -11.49 -1.43 -22.64
N LYS A 311 -11.90 -0.44 -21.82
CA LYS A 311 -13.18 0.25 -21.93
C LYS A 311 -13.27 1.09 -23.20
N GLU A 312 -14.49 1.39 -23.68
CA GLU A 312 -14.74 2.11 -24.94
C GLU A 312 -13.94 3.41 -25.11
N ASN A 313 -13.62 4.10 -24.01
CA ASN A 313 -12.82 5.32 -24.01
C ASN A 313 -11.33 5.09 -23.70
N SER A 314 -10.82 3.89 -23.93
CA SER A 314 -9.45 3.51 -23.55
C SER A 314 -8.36 4.40 -24.19
N SER A 315 -8.53 4.79 -25.47
CA SER A 315 -7.59 5.69 -26.15
C SER A 315 -7.60 7.11 -25.54
N TYR A 316 -8.77 7.61 -25.16
CA TYR A 316 -8.91 8.88 -24.46
C TYR A 316 -8.28 8.81 -23.06
N ALA A 317 -8.53 7.75 -22.33
CA ALA A 317 -7.95 7.53 -21.01
C ALA A 317 -6.41 7.51 -21.07
N LEU A 318 -5.82 6.80 -22.03
CA LEU A 318 -4.37 6.77 -22.22
C LEU A 318 -3.81 8.15 -22.60
N LYS A 319 -4.44 8.85 -23.55
CA LYS A 319 -4.05 10.20 -23.97
C LYS A 319 -4.10 11.18 -22.80
N THR A 320 -5.17 11.13 -22.01
CA THR A 320 -5.35 12.00 -20.84
C THR A 320 -4.33 11.68 -19.74
N SER A 321 -4.08 10.40 -19.50
CA SER A 321 -3.02 9.97 -18.57
C SER A 321 -1.66 10.52 -18.98
N LYS A 322 -1.26 10.36 -20.24
CA LYS A 322 0.00 10.92 -20.79
C LYS A 322 0.08 12.43 -20.66
N LEU A 323 -1.00 13.15 -20.99
CA LEU A 323 -1.04 14.62 -20.86
C LEU A 323 -0.91 15.10 -19.42
N LEU A 324 -1.52 14.38 -18.46
CA LEU A 324 -1.39 14.68 -17.04
C LEU A 324 0.03 14.42 -16.53
N LEU A 325 0.67 13.34 -16.98
CA LEU A 325 2.07 13.05 -16.67
C LEU A 325 3.02 14.09 -17.26
N MET A 326 2.83 14.50 -18.52
CA MET A 326 3.64 15.56 -19.16
C MET A 326 3.52 16.91 -18.45
N LYS A 327 2.35 17.26 -17.90
CA LYS A 327 2.17 18.47 -17.07
C LYS A 327 2.91 18.40 -15.73
N ILE A 328 3.24 17.20 -15.29
CA ILE A 328 4.07 17.00 -14.08
C ILE A 328 5.54 17.16 -14.43
N ASP A 329 5.92 16.79 -15.66
CA ASP A 329 7.29 16.57 -16.11
C ASP A 329 8.04 17.83 -16.56
N SER A 330 7.39 18.99 -16.60
CA SER A 330 8.15 20.25 -16.72
C SER A 330 9.11 20.48 -15.52
N GLY A 331 9.32 19.48 -14.69
CA GLY A 331 10.20 19.47 -13.52
C GLY A 331 10.79 18.12 -13.11
N LEU A 332 10.48 17.01 -13.80
CA LEU A 332 11.11 15.70 -13.56
C LEU A 332 12.17 15.44 -14.64
N LYS A 333 13.40 15.22 -14.23
CA LYS A 333 14.47 14.72 -15.12
C LYS A 333 14.16 13.26 -15.49
N ASP A 334 14.42 12.88 -16.75
CA ASP A 334 14.13 11.60 -17.42
C ASP A 334 14.59 10.28 -16.72
N LYS A 335 14.95 10.30 -15.47
CA LYS A 335 15.51 9.13 -14.76
C LYS A 335 14.53 8.30 -13.93
N ASP A 336 13.27 8.71 -13.80
CA ASP A 336 12.32 8.08 -12.86
C ASP A 336 11.10 7.41 -13.54
N ILE A 337 11.16 7.18 -14.87
CA ILE A 337 10.09 6.51 -15.63
C ILE A 337 10.65 5.25 -16.28
N HIS A 338 10.92 4.24 -15.47
CA HIS A 338 11.06 2.85 -15.95
C HIS A 338 10.36 1.90 -14.99
#